data_167a9df8d86ae1007118d4db64139660
#
_entry.id   167a9df8d86ae1007118d4db64139660
#
_cell.length_a   1.000
_cell.length_b   1.000
_cell.length_c   1.000
_cell.angle_alpha   90.00
_cell.angle_beta   90.00
_cell.angle_gamma   90.00
#
_symmetry.space_group_name_H-M   'P 1'
#
loop_
_entity.id
_entity.type
_entity.pdbx_description
1 polymer ?
#
loop_
_entity_poly.entity_id
_entity_poly.type
_entity_poly.pdbx_seq_one_letter_code
_entity_poly.pdbx_strand_id
1 'polypeptide(L)'
;MWAYKYDSEWESGINLHADQSAVNVNIWLSSDGADLEEEGYGGGLVVFTAKPKEDWEFETYNTNTDFIVDELLRPTNFANITVPHKPNRAVIFDSALFHQTDNYRFKKGWYDNRINLTLLFGDMQKGGDGSCSPASSNDKVKADQ
;
A
#
# COMPACT_ATOMS: atom_id res chain seq x y z
N MET A 1 -1.08 -6.70 -10.06
CA MET A 1 -1.10 -5.25 -10.37
C MET A 1 -2.53 -4.75 -10.34
N TRP A 2 -2.79 -3.65 -9.65
CA TRP A 2 -4.08 -2.98 -9.59
C TRP A 2 -3.92 -1.51 -9.93
N ALA A 3 -4.92 -0.94 -10.60
CA ALA A 3 -5.00 0.49 -10.85
C ALA A 3 -6.26 1.03 -10.17
N TYR A 4 -6.09 2.05 -9.35
CA TYR A 4 -7.17 2.70 -8.63
C TYR A 4 -7.32 4.13 -9.12
N LYS A 5 -8.56 4.51 -9.38
CA LYS A 5 -8.93 5.87 -9.70
C LYS A 5 -9.96 6.34 -8.66
N TYR A 6 -9.61 7.37 -7.93
CA TYR A 6 -10.42 7.91 -6.85
C TYR A 6 -11.14 9.15 -7.34
N ASP A 7 -12.44 9.12 -7.26
CA ASP A 7 -13.27 10.29 -7.51
C ASP A 7 -13.25 11.20 -6.27
N SER A 8 -13.05 12.49 -6.46
CA SER A 8 -13.07 13.48 -5.38
C SER A 8 -14.42 13.65 -4.69
N GLU A 9 -15.48 13.10 -5.27
CA GLU A 9 -16.83 13.10 -4.66
C GLU A 9 -17.04 11.91 -3.71
N TRP A 10 -16.21 10.87 -3.82
CA TRP A 10 -16.24 9.68 -2.95
C TRP A 10 -15.08 9.78 -1.97
N GLU A 11 -15.36 10.26 -0.77
CA GLU A 11 -14.34 10.51 0.28
C GLU A 11 -13.67 9.24 0.84
N SER A 12 -13.75 8.09 0.15
CA SER A 12 -13.20 6.83 0.62
C SER A 12 -12.00 6.38 -0.22
N GLY A 13 -10.82 6.46 0.37
CA GLY A 13 -9.63 5.77 -0.12
C GLY A 13 -9.63 4.28 0.25
N ILE A 14 -8.50 3.60 0.06
CA ILE A 14 -8.30 2.25 0.58
C ILE A 14 -8.07 2.34 2.08
N ASN A 15 -8.89 1.60 2.83
CA ASN A 15 -8.82 1.54 4.29
C ASN A 15 -7.56 0.82 4.77
N LEU A 16 -7.34 0.83 6.08
CA LEU A 16 -6.24 0.15 6.75
C LEU A 16 -6.19 -1.34 6.40
N HIS A 17 -5.06 -1.79 5.86
CA HIS A 17 -4.80 -3.17 5.48
C HIS A 17 -3.28 -3.44 5.40
N ALA A 18 -2.92 -4.71 5.24
CA ALA A 18 -1.58 -5.15 4.89
C ALA A 18 -1.66 -6.19 3.76
N ASP A 19 -0.70 -6.19 2.84
CA ASP A 19 -0.68 -7.08 1.68
C ASP A 19 0.15 -8.34 1.92
N GLN A 20 -0.24 -9.46 1.31
CA GLN A 20 0.49 -10.72 1.34
C GLN A 20 1.58 -10.80 0.26
N SER A 21 2.48 -9.83 0.23
CA SER A 21 3.62 -9.84 -0.67
C SER A 21 4.88 -9.34 0.06
N ALA A 22 6.04 -9.52 -0.53
CA ALA A 22 7.28 -9.04 0.08
C ALA A 22 7.43 -7.53 -0.08
N VAL A 23 7.11 -7.01 -1.26
CA VAL A 23 7.33 -5.60 -1.62
C VAL A 23 6.09 -5.02 -2.28
N ASN A 24 5.67 -3.86 -1.79
CA ASN A 24 4.65 -3.02 -2.39
C ASN A 24 5.29 -1.82 -3.09
N VAL A 25 4.87 -1.58 -4.32
CA VAL A 25 5.24 -0.39 -5.10
C VAL A 25 3.98 0.36 -5.48
N ASN A 26 3.82 1.57 -4.97
CA ASN A 26 2.74 2.48 -5.34
C ASN A 26 3.29 3.58 -6.24
N ILE A 27 2.63 3.83 -7.37
CA ILE A 27 3.01 4.88 -8.33
C ILE A 27 1.80 5.78 -8.54
N TRP A 28 1.98 7.08 -8.32
CA TRP A 28 0.92 8.07 -8.53
C TRP A 28 1.02 8.69 -9.92
N LEU A 29 -0.06 8.53 -10.70
CA LEU A 29 -0.14 8.92 -12.11
C LEU A 29 -1.07 10.11 -12.35
N SER A 30 -1.54 10.76 -11.28
CA SER A 30 -2.38 11.96 -11.40
C SER A 30 -1.66 13.07 -12.18
N SER A 31 -2.42 13.95 -12.82
CA SER A 31 -1.86 15.10 -13.51
C SER A 31 -1.26 16.13 -12.53
N ASP A 32 -0.32 16.93 -13.01
CA ASP A 32 0.24 18.03 -12.22
C ASP A 32 -0.87 19.02 -11.82
N GLY A 33 -0.87 19.41 -10.54
CA GLY A 33 -1.85 20.33 -9.98
C GLY A 33 -3.27 19.74 -9.86
N ALA A 34 -3.46 18.43 -9.97
CA ALA A 34 -4.73 17.78 -9.70
C ALA A 34 -5.07 17.77 -8.21
N ASP A 35 -4.07 17.61 -7.35
CA ASP A 35 -4.18 17.73 -5.90
C ASP A 35 -4.45 19.19 -5.51
N LEU A 36 -5.42 19.41 -4.63
CA LEU A 36 -5.79 20.76 -4.18
C LEU A 36 -4.85 21.30 -3.10
N GLU A 37 -3.94 20.49 -2.59
CA GLU A 37 -2.93 20.84 -1.57
C GLU A 37 -3.55 21.50 -0.32
N GLU A 38 -4.76 21.10 0.06
CA GLU A 38 -5.43 21.60 1.25
C GLU A 38 -4.76 21.06 2.52
N GLU A 39 -4.65 21.89 3.56
CA GLU A 39 -4.12 21.48 4.85
C GLU A 39 -4.91 20.30 5.45
N GLY A 40 -4.20 19.25 5.88
CA GLY A 40 -4.81 18.01 6.41
C GLY A 40 -5.21 16.98 5.35
N TYR A 41 -4.96 17.28 4.06
CA TYR A 41 -5.26 16.39 2.93
C TYR A 41 -3.99 16.13 2.11
N GLY A 42 -3.14 15.23 2.61
CA GLY A 42 -1.87 14.93 1.93
C GLY A 42 -2.01 14.08 0.67
N GLY A 43 -3.17 13.47 0.46
CA GLY A 43 -3.52 12.72 -0.75
C GLY A 43 -2.71 11.48 -1.04
N GLY A 44 -1.74 11.16 -0.21
CA GLY A 44 -0.76 10.12 -0.46
C GLY A 44 -1.05 8.79 0.25
N LEU A 45 -0.09 8.35 1.06
CA LEU A 45 -0.10 7.07 1.75
C LEU A 45 0.37 7.23 3.19
N VAL A 46 -0.35 6.65 4.13
CA VAL A 46 0.07 6.48 5.53
C VAL A 46 0.56 5.05 5.68
N VAL A 47 1.82 4.86 6.08
CA VAL A 47 2.42 3.54 6.33
C VAL A 47 2.78 3.47 7.81
N PHE A 48 2.11 2.58 8.54
CA PHE A 48 2.37 2.35 9.96
C PHE A 48 3.60 1.45 10.14
N THR A 49 4.29 1.59 11.27
CA THR A 49 5.46 0.76 11.59
C THR A 49 5.08 -0.63 12.11
N ALA A 50 3.80 -0.95 12.13
CA ALA A 50 3.24 -2.21 12.62
C ALA A 50 3.02 -3.21 11.48
N LYS A 51 3.22 -4.49 11.80
CA LYS A 51 2.95 -5.64 10.91
C LYS A 51 1.99 -6.61 11.60
N PRO A 52 1.24 -7.45 10.85
CA PRO A 52 0.50 -8.55 11.43
C PRO A 52 1.41 -9.47 12.27
N LYS A 53 0.87 -10.08 13.31
CA LYS A 53 1.59 -11.13 14.05
C LYS A 53 1.72 -12.38 13.17
N GLU A 54 2.78 -13.15 13.35
CA GLU A 54 3.12 -14.29 12.50
C GLU A 54 2.04 -15.39 12.46
N ASP A 55 1.29 -15.52 13.56
CA ASP A 55 0.19 -16.47 13.73
C ASP A 55 -1.18 -15.96 13.22
N TRP A 56 -1.25 -14.74 12.69
CA TRP A 56 -2.49 -14.18 12.20
C TRP A 56 -2.76 -14.57 10.75
N GLU A 57 -3.99 -15.01 10.49
CA GLU A 57 -4.45 -15.26 9.14
C GLU A 57 -4.81 -13.93 8.42
N PHE A 58 -4.73 -13.95 7.10
CA PHE A 58 -4.96 -12.77 6.24
C PHE A 58 -6.31 -12.11 6.52
N GLU A 59 -7.36 -12.90 6.64
CA GLU A 59 -8.71 -12.40 6.94
C GLU A 59 -8.78 -11.72 8.31
N THR A 60 -8.05 -12.20 9.30
CA THR A 60 -8.05 -11.65 10.66
C THR A 60 -7.62 -10.19 10.65
N TYR A 61 -6.57 -9.88 9.91
CA TYR A 61 -5.98 -8.53 9.95
C TYR A 61 -6.45 -7.60 8.82
N ASN A 62 -7.22 -8.08 7.85
CA ASN A 62 -7.76 -7.25 6.77
C ASN A 62 -9.28 -7.04 6.82
N THR A 63 -9.99 -7.70 7.74
CA THR A 63 -11.44 -7.54 7.88
C THR A 63 -11.88 -6.90 9.19
N ASN A 64 -10.99 -6.80 10.18
CA ASN A 64 -11.31 -6.27 11.50
C ASN A 64 -10.42 -5.08 11.86
N THR A 65 -10.73 -3.92 11.30
CA THR A 65 -9.95 -2.67 11.50
C THR A 65 -9.85 -2.28 12.97
N ASP A 66 -10.95 -2.37 13.73
CA ASP A 66 -10.97 -1.97 15.15
C ASP A 66 -10.01 -2.83 15.97
N PHE A 67 -10.00 -4.14 15.72
CA PHE A 67 -9.07 -5.06 16.35
C PHE A 67 -7.60 -4.68 16.05
N ILE A 68 -7.28 -4.36 14.80
CA ILE A 68 -5.92 -3.96 14.42
C ILE A 68 -5.53 -2.64 15.09
N VAL A 69 -6.44 -1.69 15.13
CA VAL A 69 -6.23 -0.40 15.80
C VAL A 69 -5.90 -0.62 17.28
N ASP A 70 -6.67 -1.44 17.97
CA ASP A 70 -6.49 -1.64 19.42
C ASP A 70 -5.27 -2.51 19.74
N GLU A 71 -5.03 -3.58 19.00
CA GLU A 71 -3.97 -4.55 19.27
C GLU A 71 -2.57 -4.12 18.79
N LEU A 72 -2.49 -3.33 17.71
CA LEU A 72 -1.21 -2.98 17.09
C LEU A 72 -0.94 -1.48 16.99
N LEU A 73 -1.92 -0.68 16.56
CA LEU A 73 -1.63 0.72 16.29
C LEU A 73 -1.64 1.56 17.56
N ARG A 74 -2.61 1.37 18.45
CA ARG A 74 -2.69 2.10 19.71
C ARG A 74 -1.47 1.86 20.61
N PRO A 75 -0.97 0.61 20.82
CA PRO A 75 0.24 0.36 21.60
C PRO A 75 1.50 1.04 21.04
N THR A 76 1.58 1.28 19.74
CA THR A 76 2.68 2.00 19.10
C THR A 76 2.44 3.50 18.98
N ASN A 77 1.37 4.02 19.61
CA ASN A 77 0.93 5.40 19.49
C ASN A 77 0.76 5.83 18.00
N PHE A 78 0.24 4.93 17.18
CA PHE A 78 0.03 5.14 15.74
C PHE A 78 1.29 5.56 14.98
N ALA A 79 2.46 5.05 15.40
CA ALA A 79 3.73 5.37 14.76
C ALA A 79 3.67 5.05 13.26
N ASN A 80 3.88 6.05 12.42
CA ASN A 80 3.75 5.94 10.98
C ASN A 80 4.70 6.88 10.24
N ILE A 81 4.79 6.67 8.92
CA ILE A 81 5.37 7.59 7.96
C ILE A 81 4.26 7.95 6.97
N THR A 82 3.91 9.23 6.91
CA THR A 82 3.01 9.74 5.89
C THR A 82 3.81 10.26 4.70
N VAL A 83 3.53 9.71 3.53
CA VAL A 83 4.13 10.15 2.26
C VAL A 83 3.08 10.95 1.50
N PRO A 84 3.19 12.28 1.40
CA PRO A 84 2.21 13.09 0.69
C PRO A 84 2.20 12.76 -0.80
N HIS A 85 1.05 12.91 -1.44
CA HIS A 85 0.91 12.73 -2.88
C HIS A 85 1.85 13.66 -3.64
N LYS A 86 2.40 13.13 -4.72
CA LYS A 86 3.09 13.93 -5.74
C LYS A 86 2.97 13.19 -7.08
N PRO A 87 2.55 13.87 -8.15
CA PRO A 87 2.53 13.29 -9.48
C PRO A 87 3.86 12.64 -9.84
N ASN A 88 3.79 11.50 -10.49
CA ASN A 88 4.97 10.74 -10.96
C ASN A 88 5.93 10.28 -9.84
N ARG A 89 5.42 10.14 -8.59
CA ARG A 89 6.17 9.59 -7.47
C ARG A 89 5.91 8.08 -7.35
N ALA A 90 6.98 7.32 -7.12
CA ALA A 90 6.90 5.93 -6.68
C ALA A 90 7.26 5.83 -5.19
N VAL A 91 6.50 5.04 -4.45
CA VAL A 91 6.73 4.70 -3.04
C VAL A 91 6.93 3.19 -2.97
N ILE A 92 8.05 2.75 -2.40
CA ILE A 92 8.41 1.34 -2.27
C ILE A 92 8.54 1.04 -0.78
N PHE A 93 7.83 0.01 -0.31
CA PHE A 93 7.85 -0.37 1.10
C PHE A 93 7.55 -1.85 1.29
N ASP A 94 7.80 -2.35 2.50
CA ASP A 94 7.46 -3.72 2.90
C ASP A 94 5.93 -3.89 2.95
N SER A 95 5.39 -4.75 2.11
CA SER A 95 3.94 -4.97 1.97
C SER A 95 3.25 -5.39 3.26
N ALA A 96 3.97 -6.04 4.18
CA ALA A 96 3.42 -6.46 5.46
C ALA A 96 3.16 -5.29 6.43
N LEU A 97 3.69 -4.10 6.17
CA LEU A 97 3.37 -2.93 6.98
C LEU A 97 1.93 -2.50 6.74
N PHE A 98 1.19 -2.30 7.84
CA PHE A 98 -0.17 -1.74 7.73
C PHE A 98 -0.12 -0.38 7.06
N HIS A 99 -1.02 -0.18 6.12
CA HIS A 99 -1.07 1.09 5.38
C HIS A 99 -2.50 1.41 4.93
N GLN A 100 -2.71 2.68 4.63
CA GLN A 100 -3.98 3.19 4.12
C GLN A 100 -3.76 4.40 3.23
N THR A 101 -4.75 4.73 2.41
CA THR A 101 -4.78 6.00 1.69
C THR A 101 -4.90 7.13 2.72
N ASP A 102 -4.07 8.16 2.59
CA ASP A 102 -4.22 9.39 3.35
C ASP A 102 -5.47 10.16 2.90
N ASN A 103 -5.99 11.06 3.74
CA ASN A 103 -7.05 11.96 3.34
C ASN A 103 -6.66 12.72 2.06
N TYR A 104 -7.57 12.84 1.11
CA TYR A 104 -7.26 13.45 -0.17
C TYR A 104 -8.36 14.40 -0.63
N ARG A 105 -7.94 15.44 -1.34
CA ARG A 105 -8.80 16.30 -2.10
C ARG A 105 -8.18 16.61 -3.45
N PHE A 106 -8.88 16.22 -4.50
CA PHE A 106 -8.46 16.42 -5.88
C PHE A 106 -9.49 17.27 -6.61
N LYS A 107 -9.07 17.92 -7.68
CA LYS A 107 -9.97 18.64 -8.56
C LYS A 107 -11.01 17.70 -9.13
N LYS A 108 -12.18 18.24 -9.46
CA LYS A 108 -13.22 17.50 -10.18
C LYS A 108 -12.83 17.33 -11.64
N GLY A 109 -13.12 16.17 -12.18
CA GLY A 109 -12.91 15.88 -13.58
C GLY A 109 -12.12 14.61 -13.84
N TRP A 110 -12.33 14.01 -14.99
CA TRP A 110 -11.78 12.70 -15.32
C TRP A 110 -10.25 12.65 -15.26
N TYR A 111 -9.57 13.71 -15.69
CA TYR A 111 -8.10 13.79 -15.76
C TYR A 111 -7.45 14.24 -14.46
N ASP A 112 -8.22 14.83 -13.55
CA ASP A 112 -7.72 15.40 -12.31
C ASP A 112 -7.97 14.49 -11.09
N ASN A 113 -8.43 13.28 -11.30
CA ASN A 113 -8.63 12.32 -10.23
C ASN A 113 -7.28 11.81 -9.68
N ARG A 114 -7.30 11.38 -8.43
CA ARG A 114 -6.17 10.65 -7.86
C ARG A 114 -6.07 9.29 -8.55
N ILE A 115 -4.96 9.04 -9.21
CA ILE A 115 -4.70 7.77 -9.89
C ILE A 115 -3.49 7.10 -9.23
N ASN A 116 -3.70 5.88 -8.76
CA ASN A 116 -2.68 5.06 -8.13
C ASN A 116 -2.54 3.73 -8.86
N LEU A 117 -1.30 3.35 -9.14
CA LEU A 117 -0.94 2.03 -9.61
C LEU A 117 -0.22 1.29 -8.49
N THR A 118 -0.73 0.12 -8.09
CA THR A 118 -0.13 -0.74 -7.08
C THR A 118 0.41 -2.02 -7.71
N LEU A 119 1.68 -2.29 -7.46
CA LEU A 119 2.40 -3.49 -7.90
C LEU A 119 2.88 -4.24 -6.65
N LEU A 120 2.57 -5.52 -6.56
CA LEU A 120 3.00 -6.40 -5.48
C LEU A 120 4.00 -7.41 -6.03
N PHE A 121 5.11 -7.60 -5.32
CA PHE A 121 6.20 -8.48 -5.72
C PHE A 121 6.60 -9.43 -4.60
N GLY A 122 6.89 -10.68 -4.98
CA GLY A 122 7.35 -11.73 -4.06
C GLY A 122 6.27 -12.17 -3.08
N ASP A 123 6.57 -13.22 -2.34
CA ASP A 123 5.70 -13.74 -1.30
C ASP A 123 6.15 -13.22 0.07
N MET A 124 5.19 -12.96 0.96
CA MET A 124 5.48 -12.65 2.36
C MET A 124 6.15 -13.88 2.99
N GLN A 125 7.40 -13.73 3.42
CA GLN A 125 8.10 -14.78 4.17
C GLN A 125 7.48 -14.85 5.57
N LYS A 126 6.71 -15.88 5.87
CA LYS A 126 6.35 -16.23 7.25
C LYS A 126 7.64 -16.69 7.95
N GLY A 127 8.06 -15.95 8.96
CA GLY A 127 9.21 -16.14 9.82
C GLY A 127 10.10 -17.35 9.56
N GLY A 128 10.98 -17.27 8.60
CA GLY A 128 12.07 -18.20 8.37
C GLY A 128 13.38 -17.58 8.84
N ASP A 129 14.24 -18.38 9.39
CA ASP A 129 15.56 -18.09 9.96
C ASP A 129 16.57 -17.42 9.00
N GLY A 130 16.21 -16.32 8.37
CA GLY A 130 17.16 -15.47 7.61
C GLY A 130 18.02 -16.16 6.55
N SER A 131 17.79 -17.42 6.22
CA SER A 131 18.51 -18.14 5.16
C SER A 131 17.91 -17.80 3.79
N CYS A 132 18.52 -16.87 3.09
CA CYS A 132 18.23 -16.56 1.70
C CYS A 132 18.59 -17.79 0.85
N SER A 133 17.61 -18.63 0.51
CA SER A 133 17.83 -19.68 -0.48
C SER A 133 17.91 -19.04 -1.86
N PRO A 134 18.98 -19.30 -2.64
CA PRO A 134 19.05 -18.76 -4.00
C PRO A 134 17.92 -19.32 -4.86
N ALA A 135 17.31 -18.46 -5.65
CA ALA A 135 16.24 -18.82 -6.56
C ALA A 135 16.65 -20.02 -7.43
N SER A 136 15.82 -21.07 -7.43
CA SER A 136 16.01 -22.25 -8.28
C SER A 136 15.92 -21.83 -9.76
N SER A 137 17.05 -21.89 -10.47
CA SER A 137 17.15 -21.59 -11.90
C SER A 137 16.67 -22.80 -12.74
N ASN A 138 15.37 -23.10 -12.73
CA ASN A 138 14.78 -24.17 -13.53
C ASN A 138 13.61 -23.73 -14.41
N ASP A 139 13.69 -22.55 -15.01
CA ASP A 139 12.86 -22.26 -16.18
C ASP A 139 13.62 -22.59 -17.45
N LYS A 140 13.54 -23.86 -17.85
CA LYS A 140 13.90 -24.26 -19.22
C LYS A 140 12.88 -23.66 -20.19
N VAL A 141 13.26 -22.57 -20.85
CA VAL A 141 12.58 -22.11 -22.06
C VAL A 141 12.63 -23.23 -23.09
N LYS A 142 11.51 -23.86 -23.38
CA LYS A 142 11.35 -24.69 -24.56
C LYS A 142 11.21 -23.74 -25.76
N ALA A 143 12.25 -23.67 -26.58
CA ALA A 143 12.15 -23.13 -27.92
C ALA A 143 11.52 -24.23 -28.80
N ASP A 144 10.32 -24.00 -29.29
CA ASP A 144 9.73 -24.80 -30.37
C ASP A 144 10.30 -24.31 -31.71
N GLN A 145 10.80 -25.28 -32.45
CA GLN A 145 11.23 -25.12 -33.86
C GLN A 145 10.01 -25.14 -34.76
#